data_8b2d225a3bcdbe6c22c3b78f1d31436f
#
_entry.id   8b2d225a3bcdbe6c22c3b78f1d31436f
#
_cell.length_a   1.000
_cell.length_b   1.000
_cell.length_c   1.000
_cell.angle_alpha   90.00
_cell.angle_beta   90.00
_cell.angle_gamma   90.00
#
_symmetry.space_group_name_H-M   'P 1'
#
loop_
_entity.id
_entity.type
_entity.pdbx_description
1 polymer ?
#
loop_
_entity_poly.entity_id
_entity_poly.type
_entity_poly.pdbx_seq_one_letter_code
_entity_poly.pdbx_strand_id
1 'polypeptide(L)'
;MTTRRQFLKTGAAAATGIVFCGCGLRHGAHAEPPVRQKLPILIGGKRVKTIDVHAHCQFREAGTLLGASAAASLVDGRSFNEVAAVAFVEIDKRLAAMDEQGIDMEVLSINPFWYGIERDLAGQIVKLQNEKLAELCAAKPDRFAAFASLTLQAPDLAVQELETAVRKQGLKGAAIGGTVNGEAFSDPKFHPVWAKAEELDVPLFIHPTGIPELSKKLAGNGFLTNAIGYPLETTIALSHLIFEGTFDRFPKLKVIAAHGGGYLPSYADRLDHACLASPKSCNPNILLKKTPSDYLKQIYFDSVIFTPEAIRHLVAQVGVGQVVLGSDYPYPWQLQPLDHIFASASLSDDHKTDILGRTAARLLNFTA
;
A
#
# COMPACT_ATOMS: atom_id res chain seq x y z
N MET A 1 4.13 -44.76 13.72
CA MET A 1 4.73 -43.79 12.78
C MET A 1 4.49 -44.27 11.36
N THR A 2 3.46 -43.77 10.72
CA THR A 2 3.08 -44.14 9.34
C THR A 2 3.85 -43.23 8.38
N THR A 3 4.63 -43.82 7.50
CA THR A 3 5.47 -43.09 6.56
C THR A 3 4.66 -42.51 5.39
N ARG A 4 5.10 -41.40 4.84
CA ARG A 4 4.51 -40.70 3.68
C ARG A 4 4.20 -41.59 2.48
N ARG A 5 4.80 -42.75 2.41
CA ARG A 5 4.63 -43.74 1.32
C ARG A 5 3.39 -44.63 1.48
N GLN A 6 2.82 -44.72 2.68
CA GLN A 6 1.59 -45.49 2.94
C GLN A 6 0.33 -44.66 2.69
N PHE A 7 0.38 -43.34 2.79
CA PHE A 7 -0.76 -42.48 2.51
C PHE A 7 -1.14 -42.40 1.02
N LEU A 8 -0.19 -42.65 0.11
CA LEU A 8 -0.43 -42.59 -1.34
C LEU A 8 -0.93 -43.89 -1.95
N LYS A 9 -1.09 -44.99 -1.15
CA LYS A 9 -1.57 -46.26 -1.66
C LYS A 9 -3.05 -46.57 -1.38
N THR A 10 -3.77 -45.74 -0.66
CA THR A 10 -5.19 -45.91 -0.33
C THR A 10 -6.15 -45.06 -1.17
N GLY A 11 -5.67 -44.34 -2.17
CA GLY A 11 -6.47 -43.44 -3.03
C GLY A 11 -6.81 -44.01 -4.43
N ALA A 12 -6.59 -45.29 -4.70
CA ALA A 12 -6.80 -45.87 -6.03
C ALA A 12 -7.82 -47.02 -6.01
N ALA A 13 -9.10 -46.69 -5.81
CA ALA A 13 -10.20 -47.61 -6.14
C ALA A 13 -11.54 -46.86 -6.11
N ALA A 14 -11.88 -46.10 -7.13
CA ALA A 14 -13.25 -45.80 -7.56
C ALA A 14 -13.22 -45.12 -8.92
N ALA A 15 -12.88 -45.88 -9.97
CA ALA A 15 -13.13 -45.52 -11.35
C ALA A 15 -14.14 -46.46 -11.94
N THR A 16 -15.41 -46.11 -11.93
CA THR A 16 -16.45 -46.80 -12.69
C THR A 16 -17.19 -45.80 -13.55
N GLY A 17 -16.97 -45.95 -14.85
CA GLY A 17 -18.00 -45.85 -15.87
C GLY A 17 -18.50 -44.42 -16.21
N ILE A 18 -17.86 -43.74 -17.16
CA ILE A 18 -18.55 -42.79 -18.00
C ILE A 18 -18.51 -43.31 -19.44
N VAL A 19 -19.68 -43.72 -19.93
CA VAL A 19 -19.95 -44.11 -21.31
C VAL A 19 -19.97 -42.81 -22.15
N PHE A 20 -19.08 -42.70 -23.12
CA PHE A 20 -19.16 -41.64 -24.12
C PHE A 20 -20.25 -42.02 -25.15
N CYS A 21 -21.36 -41.28 -25.17
CA CYS A 21 -22.29 -41.29 -26.28
C CYS A 21 -21.95 -40.06 -27.18
N GLY A 22 -21.32 -40.31 -28.28
CA GLY A 22 -21.05 -39.29 -29.29
C GLY A 22 -22.28 -39.03 -30.11
N CYS A 23 -22.73 -37.78 -30.13
CA CYS A 23 -23.52 -37.18 -31.25
C CYS A 23 -23.58 -35.65 -31.05
N GLY A 24 -23.17 -34.92 -32.11
CA GLY A 24 -23.62 -33.56 -32.40
C GLY A 24 -22.67 -32.44 -32.08
N LEU A 25 -21.79 -32.10 -33.01
CA LEU A 25 -21.20 -30.78 -33.17
C LEU A 25 -22.32 -29.73 -33.26
N ARG A 26 -22.63 -29.09 -32.16
CA ARG A 26 -23.28 -27.78 -32.14
C ARG A 26 -22.27 -26.77 -31.65
N HIS A 27 -22.09 -25.71 -32.39
CA HIS A 27 -21.37 -24.51 -31.97
C HIS A 27 -21.97 -24.07 -30.62
N GLY A 28 -21.31 -24.43 -29.52
CA GLY A 28 -21.64 -23.89 -28.24
C GLY A 28 -21.26 -22.44 -28.24
N ALA A 29 -22.22 -21.55 -28.11
CA ALA A 29 -21.98 -20.19 -27.66
C ALA A 29 -21.13 -20.31 -26.41
N HIS A 30 -19.98 -19.66 -26.37
CA HIS A 30 -19.22 -19.47 -25.13
C HIS A 30 -20.16 -18.73 -24.17
N ALA A 31 -20.76 -19.47 -23.24
CA ALA A 31 -21.41 -18.84 -22.10
C ALA A 31 -20.31 -18.07 -21.35
N GLU A 32 -20.44 -16.76 -21.31
CA GLU A 32 -19.61 -15.98 -20.40
C GLU A 32 -19.72 -16.60 -19.00
N PRO A 33 -18.59 -16.77 -18.30
CA PRO A 33 -18.66 -17.27 -16.94
C PRO A 33 -19.64 -16.39 -16.15
N PRO A 34 -20.49 -16.98 -15.29
CA PRO A 34 -21.47 -16.21 -14.54
C PRO A 34 -20.72 -15.11 -13.78
N VAL A 35 -21.14 -13.87 -13.98
CA VAL A 35 -20.65 -12.72 -13.24
C VAL A 35 -20.84 -13.06 -11.77
N ARG A 36 -19.77 -13.35 -11.05
CA ARG A 36 -19.84 -13.61 -9.60
C ARG A 36 -20.36 -12.35 -8.96
N GLN A 37 -21.52 -12.43 -8.35
CA GLN A 37 -22.13 -11.31 -7.67
C GLN A 37 -21.29 -11.01 -6.44
N LYS A 38 -20.76 -9.78 -6.34
CA LYS A 38 -20.05 -9.29 -5.18
C LYS A 38 -20.91 -9.46 -3.93
N LEU A 39 -20.40 -10.19 -2.94
CA LEU A 39 -21.07 -10.32 -1.66
C LEU A 39 -20.69 -9.13 -0.76
N PRO A 40 -21.68 -8.40 -0.22
CA PRO A 40 -21.38 -7.27 0.67
C PRO A 40 -20.74 -7.78 1.96
N ILE A 41 -19.75 -7.07 2.46
CA ILE A 41 -19.21 -7.31 3.79
C ILE A 41 -20.20 -6.83 4.84
N LEU A 42 -20.58 -7.73 5.75
CA LEU A 42 -21.52 -7.45 6.82
C LEU A 42 -20.85 -7.62 8.19
N ILE A 43 -21.06 -6.64 9.08
CA ILE A 43 -20.66 -6.72 10.49
C ILE A 43 -21.90 -6.41 11.33
N GLY A 44 -22.25 -7.32 12.23
CA GLY A 44 -23.49 -7.20 13.03
C GLY A 44 -24.75 -7.05 12.17
N GLY A 45 -24.80 -7.65 10.98
CA GLY A 45 -25.89 -7.56 10.02
C GLY A 45 -25.95 -6.25 9.23
N LYS A 46 -25.02 -5.31 9.44
CA LYS A 46 -24.95 -4.03 8.71
C LYS A 46 -23.85 -4.09 7.65
N ARG A 47 -24.14 -3.52 6.46
CA ARG A 47 -23.13 -3.41 5.41
C ARG A 47 -22.02 -2.45 5.82
N VAL A 48 -20.77 -2.89 5.63
CA VAL A 48 -19.57 -2.07 5.79
C VAL A 48 -18.96 -1.82 4.41
N LYS A 49 -18.69 -0.56 4.09
CA LYS A 49 -17.93 -0.18 2.89
C LYS A 49 -16.45 -0.43 3.17
N THR A 50 -15.82 -1.27 2.35
CA THR A 50 -14.39 -1.59 2.45
C THR A 50 -13.58 -0.68 1.54
N ILE A 51 -12.56 -0.01 2.10
CA ILE A 51 -11.69 0.93 1.39
C ILE A 51 -10.25 0.51 1.62
N ASP A 52 -9.65 -0.03 0.57
CA ASP A 52 -8.25 -0.43 0.53
C ASP A 52 -7.38 0.78 0.15
N VAL A 53 -6.49 1.22 1.05
CA VAL A 53 -5.60 2.37 0.81
C VAL A 53 -4.23 1.98 0.28
N HIS A 54 -3.96 0.69 0.13
CA HIS A 54 -2.69 0.17 -0.32
C HIS A 54 -2.88 -0.78 -1.50
N ALA A 55 -3.08 -0.21 -2.68
CA ALA A 55 -3.24 -0.94 -3.93
C ALA A 55 -2.42 -0.26 -5.05
N HIS A 56 -1.67 -1.06 -5.80
CA HIS A 56 -0.73 -0.57 -6.81
C HIS A 56 -1.29 -0.70 -8.22
N CYS A 57 -0.97 0.27 -9.08
CA CYS A 57 -1.23 0.20 -10.51
C CYS A 57 -0.03 0.73 -11.30
N GLN A 58 -0.08 0.57 -12.62
CA GLN A 58 0.91 1.12 -13.55
C GLN A 58 0.25 1.46 -14.87
N PHE A 59 0.81 2.43 -15.58
CA PHE A 59 0.42 2.79 -16.94
C PHE A 59 1.58 2.54 -17.89
N ARG A 60 1.35 1.70 -18.93
CA ARG A 60 2.38 1.34 -19.91
C ARG A 60 2.94 2.57 -20.63
N GLU A 61 2.08 3.55 -20.87
CA GLU A 61 2.43 4.82 -21.51
C GLU A 61 3.50 5.60 -20.75
N ALA A 62 3.46 5.57 -19.42
CA ALA A 62 4.50 6.21 -18.59
C ALA A 62 5.87 5.55 -18.79
N GLY A 63 5.88 4.22 -18.92
CA GLY A 63 7.10 3.47 -19.22
C GLY A 63 7.68 3.78 -20.60
N THR A 64 6.84 4.06 -21.61
CA THR A 64 7.32 4.36 -22.97
C THR A 64 8.13 5.65 -23.05
N LEU A 65 7.93 6.60 -22.14
CA LEU A 65 8.73 7.81 -22.04
C LEU A 65 10.22 7.53 -21.69
N LEU A 66 10.49 6.38 -21.08
CA LEU A 66 11.84 5.92 -20.76
C LEU A 66 12.51 5.11 -21.86
N GLY A 67 11.79 4.83 -22.97
CA GLY A 67 12.22 3.94 -24.04
C GLY A 67 11.77 2.49 -23.85
N ALA A 68 11.80 1.70 -24.94
CA ALA A 68 11.17 0.39 -24.99
C ALA A 68 11.74 -0.64 -24.00
N SER A 69 13.04 -0.63 -23.73
CA SER A 69 13.67 -1.56 -22.78
C SER A 69 13.31 -1.26 -21.34
N ALA A 70 13.23 0.02 -20.96
CA ALA A 70 12.81 0.42 -19.62
C ALA A 70 11.30 0.21 -19.42
N ALA A 71 10.48 0.48 -20.42
CA ALA A 71 9.05 0.20 -20.40
C ALA A 71 8.75 -1.29 -20.13
N ALA A 72 9.51 -2.19 -20.77
CA ALA A 72 9.36 -3.63 -20.55
C ALA A 72 9.73 -4.03 -19.10
N SER A 73 10.75 -3.43 -18.49
CA SER A 73 11.18 -3.76 -17.13
C SER A 73 10.22 -3.26 -16.05
N LEU A 74 9.56 -2.12 -16.27
CA LEU A 74 8.59 -1.55 -15.32
C LEU A 74 7.27 -2.32 -15.25
N VAL A 75 6.83 -2.82 -16.40
CA VAL A 75 5.58 -3.59 -16.52
C VAL A 75 5.81 -5.08 -16.30
N ASP A 76 7.07 -5.48 -16.29
CA ASP A 76 7.48 -6.87 -16.19
C ASP A 76 7.45 -7.32 -14.72
N GLY A 77 6.26 -7.67 -14.25
CA GLY A 77 6.07 -8.34 -12.96
C GLY A 77 6.71 -9.73 -12.86
N ARG A 78 7.76 -10.00 -13.67
CA ARG A 78 8.49 -11.27 -13.71
C ARG A 78 9.06 -11.68 -12.37
N SER A 79 9.26 -10.71 -11.46
CA SER A 79 9.72 -11.01 -10.10
C SER A 79 8.66 -11.72 -9.24
N PHE A 80 7.37 -11.62 -9.61
CA PHE A 80 6.27 -12.18 -8.82
C PHE A 80 5.54 -13.31 -9.54
N ASN A 81 4.79 -13.03 -10.57
CA ASN A 81 4.19 -13.98 -11.50
C ASN A 81 3.46 -13.22 -12.62
N GLU A 82 3.13 -13.93 -13.70
CA GLU A 82 2.43 -13.33 -14.88
C GLU A 82 1.06 -12.75 -14.51
N VAL A 83 0.35 -13.34 -13.56
CA VAL A 83 -0.97 -12.88 -13.13
C VAL A 83 -0.89 -11.50 -12.47
N ALA A 84 0.08 -11.30 -11.57
CA ALA A 84 0.31 -10.00 -10.94
C ALA A 84 0.69 -8.94 -11.98
N ALA A 85 1.60 -9.26 -12.91
CA ALA A 85 2.01 -8.33 -13.97
C ALA A 85 0.83 -7.80 -14.80
N VAL A 86 -0.10 -8.67 -15.14
CA VAL A 86 -1.31 -8.30 -15.90
C VAL A 86 -2.26 -7.45 -15.06
N ALA A 87 -2.41 -7.78 -13.78
CA ALA A 87 -3.32 -7.08 -12.87
C ALA A 87 -2.90 -5.63 -12.55
N PHE A 88 -1.63 -5.27 -12.74
CA PHE A 88 -1.18 -3.87 -12.62
C PHE A 88 -1.85 -2.93 -13.63
N VAL A 89 -2.20 -3.43 -14.82
CA VAL A 89 -2.65 -2.60 -15.96
C VAL A 89 -4.07 -2.93 -16.44
N GLU A 90 -4.61 -4.12 -16.13
CA GLU A 90 -5.92 -4.56 -16.63
C GLU A 90 -7.02 -4.31 -15.60
N ILE A 91 -7.85 -3.29 -15.85
CA ILE A 91 -8.89 -2.84 -14.94
C ILE A 91 -9.98 -3.89 -14.70
N ASP A 92 -10.38 -4.64 -15.71
CA ASP A 92 -11.45 -5.64 -15.54
C ASP A 92 -11.01 -6.81 -14.64
N LYS A 93 -9.75 -7.23 -14.74
CA LYS A 93 -9.19 -8.24 -13.83
C LYS A 93 -9.08 -7.72 -12.41
N ARG A 94 -8.71 -6.46 -12.25
CA ARG A 94 -8.67 -5.79 -10.95
C ARG A 94 -10.06 -5.73 -10.32
N LEU A 95 -11.08 -5.31 -11.06
CA LEU A 95 -12.45 -5.26 -10.56
C LEU A 95 -12.95 -6.64 -10.12
N ALA A 96 -12.66 -7.69 -10.89
CA ALA A 96 -13.00 -9.06 -10.52
C ALA A 96 -12.30 -9.50 -9.23
N ALA A 97 -11.01 -9.18 -9.07
CA ALA A 97 -10.26 -9.48 -7.84
C ALA A 97 -10.81 -8.71 -6.62
N MET A 98 -11.10 -7.42 -6.77
CA MET A 98 -11.74 -6.62 -5.72
C MET A 98 -13.07 -7.24 -5.27
N ASP A 99 -13.89 -7.69 -6.24
CA ASP A 99 -15.17 -8.34 -5.91
C ASP A 99 -14.98 -9.67 -5.19
N GLU A 100 -13.98 -10.46 -5.57
CA GLU A 100 -13.63 -11.72 -4.90
C GLU A 100 -13.09 -11.48 -3.48
N GLN A 101 -12.30 -10.43 -3.28
CA GLN A 101 -11.72 -10.04 -2.00
C GLN A 101 -12.69 -9.28 -1.08
N GLY A 102 -13.85 -8.87 -1.58
CA GLY A 102 -14.80 -8.06 -0.83
C GLY A 102 -14.38 -6.60 -0.69
N ILE A 103 -13.57 -6.08 -1.62
CA ILE A 103 -13.12 -4.68 -1.64
C ILE A 103 -14.11 -3.82 -2.44
N ASP A 104 -14.65 -2.80 -1.81
CA ASP A 104 -15.55 -1.83 -2.46
C ASP A 104 -14.78 -0.82 -3.29
N MET A 105 -13.73 -0.26 -2.72
CA MET A 105 -12.94 0.80 -3.32
C MET A 105 -11.45 0.56 -3.06
N GLU A 106 -10.62 0.77 -4.06
CA GLU A 106 -9.18 0.88 -3.94
C GLU A 106 -8.73 2.33 -4.10
N VAL A 107 -7.76 2.74 -3.28
CA VAL A 107 -7.02 3.98 -3.46
C VAL A 107 -5.69 3.62 -4.14
N LEU A 108 -5.63 3.86 -5.43
CA LEU A 108 -4.54 3.43 -6.28
C LEU A 108 -3.27 4.25 -6.04
N SER A 109 -2.11 3.60 -6.11
CA SER A 109 -0.80 4.25 -6.04
C SER A 109 0.16 3.69 -7.07
N ILE A 110 1.19 4.48 -7.43
CA ILE A 110 2.27 4.06 -8.31
C ILE A 110 3.58 4.23 -7.53
N ASN A 111 4.32 3.12 -7.37
CA ASN A 111 5.62 3.18 -6.72
C ASN A 111 6.59 4.04 -7.51
N PRO A 112 7.30 5.00 -6.87
CA PRO A 112 8.14 5.95 -7.57
C PRO A 112 9.41 5.29 -8.13
N PHE A 113 9.45 5.12 -9.45
CA PHE A 113 10.62 4.64 -10.20
C PHE A 113 11.40 5.79 -10.86
N TRP A 114 10.90 7.03 -10.75
CA TRP A 114 11.43 8.20 -11.47
C TRP A 114 12.32 9.09 -10.62
N TYR A 115 12.60 8.77 -9.36
CA TYR A 115 13.40 9.63 -8.48
C TYR A 115 14.85 9.79 -8.94
N GLY A 116 15.43 8.81 -9.64
CA GLY A 116 16.75 8.91 -10.25
C GLY A 116 16.77 9.51 -11.67
N ILE A 117 15.61 9.96 -12.18
CA ILE A 117 15.45 10.47 -13.53
C ILE A 117 15.59 12.01 -13.53
N GLU A 118 16.07 12.56 -14.65
CA GLU A 118 16.18 13.98 -14.86
C GLU A 118 14.83 14.68 -14.65
N ARG A 119 14.86 15.89 -14.08
CA ARG A 119 13.71 16.66 -13.59
C ARG A 119 12.56 16.76 -14.59
N ASP A 120 12.85 17.20 -15.82
CA ASP A 120 11.80 17.50 -16.79
C ASP A 120 11.14 16.24 -17.33
N LEU A 121 11.92 15.17 -17.53
CA LEU A 121 11.40 13.87 -17.92
C LEU A 121 10.58 13.23 -16.77
N ALA A 122 11.07 13.33 -15.55
CA ALA A 122 10.33 12.87 -14.38
C ALA A 122 8.99 13.61 -14.24
N GLY A 123 8.97 14.93 -14.44
CA GLY A 123 7.75 15.74 -14.43
C GLY A 123 6.76 15.34 -15.53
N GLN A 124 7.24 14.97 -16.73
CA GLN A 124 6.38 14.45 -17.81
C GLN A 124 5.75 13.11 -17.42
N ILE A 125 6.54 12.21 -16.82
CA ILE A 125 6.06 10.90 -16.33
C ILE A 125 4.98 11.10 -15.25
N VAL A 126 5.26 11.92 -14.25
CA VAL A 126 4.34 12.22 -13.14
C VAL A 126 3.05 12.85 -13.65
N LYS A 127 3.15 13.83 -14.54
CA LYS A 127 1.99 14.47 -15.17
C LYS A 127 1.09 13.46 -15.86
N LEU A 128 1.67 12.60 -16.72
CA LEU A 128 0.93 11.55 -17.43
C LEU A 128 0.26 10.57 -16.46
N GLN A 129 0.98 10.12 -15.44
CA GLN A 129 0.44 9.21 -14.43
C GLN A 129 -0.75 9.82 -13.67
N ASN A 130 -0.63 11.07 -13.23
CA ASN A 130 -1.68 11.76 -12.50
C ASN A 130 -2.92 12.02 -13.37
N GLU A 131 -2.74 12.35 -14.64
CA GLU A 131 -3.84 12.46 -15.61
C GLU A 131 -4.58 11.13 -15.78
N LYS A 132 -3.84 10.03 -15.98
CA LYS A 132 -4.41 8.68 -16.12
C LYS A 132 -5.13 8.19 -14.85
N LEU A 133 -4.56 8.47 -13.66
CA LEU A 133 -5.22 8.16 -12.40
C LEU A 133 -6.53 8.94 -12.26
N ALA A 134 -6.52 10.23 -12.59
CA ALA A 134 -7.71 11.06 -12.53
C ALA A 134 -8.80 10.59 -13.52
N GLU A 135 -8.43 10.25 -14.77
CA GLU A 135 -9.33 9.67 -15.77
C GLU A 135 -9.97 8.38 -15.27
N LEU A 136 -9.18 7.47 -14.68
CA LEU A 136 -9.68 6.19 -14.16
C LEU A 136 -10.63 6.39 -12.97
N CYS A 137 -10.28 7.26 -12.03
CA CYS A 137 -11.12 7.58 -10.89
C CYS A 137 -12.44 8.25 -11.34
N ALA A 138 -12.39 9.15 -12.32
CA ALA A 138 -13.60 9.78 -12.86
C ALA A 138 -14.50 8.78 -13.62
N ALA A 139 -13.91 7.80 -14.31
CA ALA A 139 -14.66 6.77 -15.04
C ALA A 139 -15.34 5.76 -14.11
N LYS A 140 -14.78 5.50 -12.91
CA LYS A 140 -15.30 4.51 -11.94
C LYS A 140 -15.21 5.06 -10.49
N PRO A 141 -15.91 6.14 -10.16
CA PRO A 141 -15.76 6.85 -8.88
C PRO A 141 -16.21 6.04 -7.66
N ASP A 142 -17.06 5.02 -7.86
CA ASP A 142 -17.50 4.12 -6.80
C ASP A 142 -16.48 3.03 -6.47
N ARG A 143 -15.48 2.82 -7.35
CA ARG A 143 -14.51 1.74 -7.24
C ARG A 143 -13.08 2.24 -7.03
N PHE A 144 -12.73 3.41 -7.53
CA PHE A 144 -11.37 3.92 -7.50
C PHE A 144 -11.28 5.35 -6.97
N ALA A 145 -10.30 5.55 -6.12
CA ALA A 145 -9.66 6.82 -5.82
C ALA A 145 -8.15 6.62 -6.03
N ALA A 146 -7.34 7.68 -5.94
CA ALA A 146 -5.91 7.51 -6.11
C ALA A 146 -5.09 8.55 -5.34
N PHE A 147 -3.86 8.18 -5.01
CA PHE A 147 -2.79 9.06 -4.60
C PHE A 147 -1.99 9.52 -5.81
N ALA A 148 -1.61 10.78 -5.84
CA ALA A 148 -0.78 11.34 -6.90
C ALA A 148 0.67 10.81 -6.84
N SER A 149 1.31 10.74 -7.99
CA SER A 149 2.76 10.68 -8.12
C SER A 149 3.35 12.08 -7.95
N LEU A 150 4.57 12.20 -7.39
CA LEU A 150 5.28 13.47 -7.20
C LEU A 150 6.74 13.36 -7.65
N THR A 151 7.26 14.43 -8.23
CA THR A 151 8.68 14.57 -8.60
C THR A 151 9.48 15.07 -7.38
N LEU A 152 9.59 14.25 -6.31
CA LEU A 152 10.18 14.68 -5.04
C LEU A 152 11.66 15.06 -5.13
N GLN A 153 12.44 14.56 -6.11
CA GLN A 153 13.80 15.03 -6.36
C GLN A 153 13.86 16.51 -6.77
N ALA A 154 12.71 17.09 -7.13
CA ALA A 154 12.53 18.51 -7.39
C ALA A 154 11.34 19.05 -6.56
N PRO A 155 11.53 19.37 -5.27
CA PRO A 155 10.44 19.71 -4.35
C PRO A 155 9.57 20.89 -4.77
N ASP A 156 10.13 21.85 -5.49
CA ASP A 156 9.39 22.98 -6.07
C ASP A 156 8.37 22.56 -7.13
N LEU A 157 8.70 21.55 -7.94
CA LEU A 157 7.77 20.94 -8.89
C LEU A 157 6.75 20.06 -8.16
N ALA A 158 7.19 19.25 -7.19
CA ALA A 158 6.32 18.39 -6.41
C ALA A 158 5.20 19.16 -5.69
N VAL A 159 5.46 20.38 -5.20
CA VAL A 159 4.44 21.26 -4.60
C VAL A 159 3.35 21.61 -5.61
N GLN A 160 3.72 21.95 -6.84
CA GLN A 160 2.78 22.31 -7.91
C GLN A 160 1.97 21.09 -8.40
N GLU A 161 2.65 19.94 -8.49
CA GLU A 161 2.03 18.65 -8.84
C GLU A 161 0.99 18.25 -7.81
N LEU A 162 1.32 18.31 -6.51
CA LEU A 162 0.40 17.98 -5.42
C LEU A 162 -0.83 18.88 -5.42
N GLU A 163 -0.63 20.21 -5.55
CA GLU A 163 -1.74 21.16 -5.61
C GLU A 163 -2.65 20.91 -6.82
N THR A 164 -2.07 20.65 -7.99
CA THR A 164 -2.82 20.33 -9.20
C THR A 164 -3.59 19.04 -9.07
N ALA A 165 -2.95 17.99 -8.57
CA ALA A 165 -3.53 16.67 -8.37
C ALA A 165 -4.74 16.70 -7.45
N VAL A 166 -4.63 17.42 -6.33
CA VAL A 166 -5.71 17.50 -5.35
C VAL A 166 -6.82 18.45 -5.82
N ARG A 167 -6.49 19.68 -6.22
CA ARG A 167 -7.49 20.71 -6.50
C ARG A 167 -8.17 20.56 -7.86
N LYS A 168 -7.45 20.05 -8.89
CA LYS A 168 -7.96 19.98 -10.26
C LYS A 168 -8.30 18.57 -10.71
N GLN A 169 -7.57 17.57 -10.22
CA GLN A 169 -7.72 16.18 -10.65
C GLN A 169 -8.49 15.30 -9.65
N GLY A 170 -8.77 15.82 -8.43
CA GLY A 170 -9.56 15.12 -7.42
C GLY A 170 -8.83 13.97 -6.72
N LEU A 171 -7.49 13.88 -6.88
CA LEU A 171 -6.67 12.88 -6.21
C LEU A 171 -6.62 13.14 -4.70
N LYS A 172 -6.40 12.09 -3.90
CA LYS A 172 -6.66 12.09 -2.45
C LYS A 172 -5.42 12.28 -1.58
N GLY A 173 -4.35 12.79 -2.14
CA GLY A 173 -3.05 12.94 -1.52
C GLY A 173 -1.96 12.47 -2.47
N ALA A 174 -0.83 12.01 -1.96
CA ALA A 174 0.24 11.49 -2.80
C ALA A 174 0.87 10.22 -2.23
N ALA A 175 1.35 9.35 -3.13
CA ALA A 175 2.20 8.21 -2.79
C ALA A 175 3.67 8.59 -3.04
N ILE A 176 4.52 8.32 -2.05
CA ILE A 176 5.94 8.64 -2.07
C ILE A 176 6.77 7.44 -1.62
N GLY A 177 8.06 7.42 -1.95
CA GLY A 177 9.00 6.37 -1.50
C GLY A 177 9.32 6.44 -0.01
N GLY A 178 10.27 5.65 0.46
CA GLY A 178 10.84 5.75 1.80
C GLY A 178 12.00 6.76 1.88
N THR A 179 12.65 7.02 0.74
CA THR A 179 13.72 8.02 0.55
C THR A 179 13.64 8.60 -0.86
N VAL A 180 14.36 9.69 -1.11
CA VAL A 180 14.60 10.21 -2.47
C VAL A 180 16.10 10.19 -2.72
N ASN A 181 16.55 9.26 -3.56
CA ASN A 181 17.99 9.11 -3.88
C ASN A 181 18.88 8.97 -2.63
N GLY A 182 18.38 8.27 -1.59
CA GLY A 182 19.07 8.09 -0.31
C GLY A 182 18.91 9.26 0.68
N GLU A 183 18.21 10.31 0.33
CA GLU A 183 17.97 11.46 1.21
C GLU A 183 16.74 11.24 2.07
N ALA A 184 16.86 11.51 3.36
CA ALA A 184 15.78 11.37 4.33
C ALA A 184 14.69 12.44 4.16
N PHE A 185 13.44 12.11 4.37
CA PHE A 185 12.30 13.02 4.29
C PHE A 185 12.29 14.13 5.34
N SER A 186 13.13 14.02 6.37
CA SER A 186 13.36 15.08 7.35
C SER A 186 14.22 16.24 6.83
N ASP A 187 14.88 16.08 5.67
CA ASP A 187 15.66 17.17 5.07
C ASP A 187 14.78 18.40 4.81
N PRO A 188 15.22 19.61 5.22
CA PRO A 188 14.47 20.85 5.06
C PRO A 188 14.02 21.17 3.63
N LYS A 189 14.68 20.64 2.61
CA LYS A 189 14.28 20.83 1.21
C LYS A 189 12.89 20.28 0.91
N PHE A 190 12.43 19.25 1.65
CA PHE A 190 11.09 18.68 1.51
C PHE A 190 10.01 19.44 2.28
N HIS A 191 10.38 20.34 3.20
CA HIS A 191 9.41 21.09 4.01
C HIS A 191 8.32 21.80 3.19
N PRO A 192 8.59 22.40 2.00
CA PRO A 192 7.54 22.99 1.19
C PRO A 192 6.46 21.98 0.76
N VAL A 193 6.84 20.72 0.51
CA VAL A 193 5.90 19.66 0.13
C VAL A 193 5.05 19.23 1.34
N TRP A 194 5.67 19.11 2.52
CA TRP A 194 4.96 18.78 3.76
C TRP A 194 3.99 19.90 4.14
N ALA A 195 4.40 21.15 4.02
CA ALA A 195 3.54 22.32 4.24
C ALA A 195 2.35 22.32 3.27
N LYS A 196 2.56 21.99 1.99
CA LYS A 196 1.49 21.92 1.00
C LYS A 196 0.52 20.77 1.29
N ALA A 197 1.00 19.60 1.70
CA ALA A 197 0.15 18.49 2.08
C ALA A 197 -0.71 18.82 3.31
N GLU A 198 -0.14 19.51 4.29
CA GLU A 198 -0.85 20.00 5.48
C GLU A 198 -1.90 21.08 5.10
N GLU A 199 -1.55 22.03 4.24
CA GLU A 199 -2.47 23.08 3.72
C GLU A 199 -3.67 22.47 2.99
N LEU A 200 -3.45 21.44 2.17
CA LEU A 200 -4.47 20.75 1.40
C LEU A 200 -5.27 19.73 2.24
N ASP A 201 -4.85 19.49 3.48
CA ASP A 201 -5.44 18.50 4.39
C ASP A 201 -5.48 17.06 3.82
N VAL A 202 -4.44 16.66 3.08
CA VAL A 202 -4.33 15.36 2.42
C VAL A 202 -3.19 14.51 2.98
N PRO A 203 -3.30 13.17 2.99
CA PRO A 203 -2.23 12.30 3.44
C PRO A 203 -1.14 12.11 2.38
N LEU A 204 0.05 11.75 2.90
CA LEU A 204 1.15 11.20 2.14
C LEU A 204 1.28 9.70 2.47
N PHE A 205 1.14 8.84 1.48
CA PHE A 205 1.34 7.40 1.62
C PHE A 205 2.82 7.08 1.36
N ILE A 206 3.53 6.69 2.43
CA ILE A 206 4.94 6.29 2.37
C ILE A 206 5.00 4.79 2.07
N HIS A 207 5.46 4.46 0.87
CA HIS A 207 5.69 3.09 0.43
C HIS A 207 7.16 2.86 0.08
N PRO A 208 7.83 1.84 0.64
CA PRO A 208 9.26 1.61 0.42
C PRO A 208 9.57 1.23 -1.03
N THR A 209 10.77 1.57 -1.47
CA THR A 209 11.30 1.27 -2.81
C THR A 209 12.54 0.39 -2.77
N GLY A 210 13.12 0.20 -1.59
CA GLY A 210 14.28 -0.62 -1.31
C GLY A 210 15.47 0.21 -0.78
N ILE A 211 16.40 -0.46 -0.12
CA ILE A 211 17.62 0.11 0.44
C ILE A 211 18.83 -0.44 -0.32
N PRO A 212 19.34 0.25 -1.36
CA PRO A 212 20.43 -0.24 -2.21
C PRO A 212 21.68 -0.64 -1.41
N GLU A 213 22.00 0.10 -0.35
CA GLU A 213 23.17 -0.13 0.52
C GLU A 213 23.12 -1.48 1.26
N LEU A 214 21.92 -2.01 1.48
CA LEU A 214 21.70 -3.31 2.10
C LEU A 214 21.54 -4.46 1.10
N SER A 215 21.54 -4.19 -0.20
CA SER A 215 21.23 -5.16 -1.24
C SER A 215 22.07 -6.44 -1.14
N LYS A 216 23.38 -6.30 -0.89
CA LYS A 216 24.29 -7.45 -0.70
C LYS A 216 23.98 -8.26 0.56
N LYS A 217 23.59 -7.61 1.65
CA LYS A 217 23.24 -8.27 2.93
C LYS A 217 21.89 -8.97 2.85
N LEU A 218 21.01 -8.47 2.02
CA LEU A 218 19.66 -8.99 1.82
C LEU A 218 19.55 -9.93 0.61
N ALA A 219 20.67 -10.14 -0.10
CA ALA A 219 20.74 -11.11 -1.20
C ALA A 219 20.65 -12.56 -0.69
N GLY A 220 20.16 -13.45 -1.54
CA GLY A 220 20.07 -14.87 -1.24
C GLY A 220 18.64 -15.38 -1.19
N ASN A 221 18.43 -16.48 -0.47
CA ASN A 221 17.13 -17.11 -0.37
C ASN A 221 16.17 -16.33 0.55
N GLY A 222 14.87 -16.35 0.26
CA GLY A 222 13.81 -15.81 1.13
C GLY A 222 13.29 -14.44 0.75
N PHE A 223 13.72 -13.88 -0.40
CA PHE A 223 13.27 -12.55 -0.88
C PHE A 223 13.44 -11.45 0.18
N LEU A 224 14.57 -11.46 0.89
CA LEU A 224 14.85 -10.60 2.05
C LEU A 224 14.85 -9.10 1.72
N THR A 225 15.13 -8.73 0.47
CA THR A 225 15.03 -7.33 0.02
C THR A 225 13.63 -6.76 0.20
N ASN A 226 12.60 -7.59 0.02
CA ASN A 226 11.23 -7.21 0.30
C ASN A 226 10.86 -7.55 1.76
N ALA A 227 10.94 -8.83 2.17
CA ALA A 227 10.44 -9.28 3.47
C ALA A 227 11.07 -8.57 4.68
N ILE A 228 12.31 -8.10 4.56
CA ILE A 228 13.05 -7.38 5.61
C ILE A 228 13.35 -5.94 5.19
N GLY A 229 13.82 -5.74 3.95
CA GLY A 229 14.30 -4.43 3.50
C GLY A 229 13.19 -3.38 3.42
N TYR A 230 12.03 -3.71 2.90
CA TYR A 230 10.91 -2.78 2.76
C TYR A 230 10.36 -2.32 4.13
N PRO A 231 10.01 -3.22 5.07
CA PRO A 231 9.62 -2.80 6.41
C PRO A 231 10.70 -1.98 7.14
N LEU A 232 11.98 -2.29 6.90
CA LEU A 232 13.10 -1.53 7.48
C LEU A 232 13.17 -0.11 6.91
N GLU A 233 13.03 0.06 5.60
CA GLU A 233 13.01 1.39 4.96
C GLU A 233 11.88 2.27 5.50
N THR A 234 10.67 1.73 5.61
CA THR A 234 9.54 2.43 6.22
C THR A 234 9.86 2.84 7.66
N THR A 235 10.45 1.94 8.45
CA THR A 235 10.88 2.23 9.83
C THR A 235 11.88 3.38 9.89
N ILE A 236 12.90 3.37 9.02
CA ILE A 236 13.92 4.42 8.95
C ILE A 236 13.28 5.77 8.58
N ALA A 237 12.45 5.80 7.53
CA ALA A 237 11.78 7.01 7.07
C ALA A 237 10.96 7.67 8.17
N LEU A 238 10.12 6.90 8.85
CA LEU A 238 9.28 7.39 9.94
C LEU A 238 10.10 7.82 11.17
N SER A 239 11.17 7.08 11.50
CA SER A 239 12.05 7.44 12.60
C SER A 239 12.72 8.80 12.37
N HIS A 240 13.20 9.08 11.17
CA HIS A 240 13.74 10.40 10.82
C HIS A 240 12.68 11.50 10.91
N LEU A 241 11.46 11.28 10.42
CA LEU A 241 10.39 12.26 10.52
C LEU A 241 10.07 12.61 11.99
N ILE A 242 10.17 11.62 12.90
CA ILE A 242 9.97 11.81 14.33
C ILE A 242 11.18 12.55 14.93
N PHE A 243 12.37 11.96 14.88
CA PHE A 243 13.55 12.44 15.62
C PHE A 243 14.10 13.77 15.11
N GLU A 244 13.91 14.09 13.84
CA GLU A 244 14.29 15.39 13.26
C GLU A 244 13.18 16.46 13.41
N GLY A 245 12.11 16.15 14.15
CA GLY A 245 11.06 17.11 14.52
C GLY A 245 10.14 17.54 13.37
N THR A 246 10.04 16.75 12.30
CA THR A 246 9.15 17.07 11.16
C THR A 246 7.69 17.14 11.59
N PHE A 247 7.23 16.20 12.41
CA PHE A 247 5.85 16.20 12.94
C PHE A 247 5.59 17.34 13.93
N ASP A 248 6.60 17.88 14.57
CA ASP A 248 6.47 19.06 15.42
C ASP A 248 6.37 20.35 14.62
N ARG A 249 7.02 20.38 13.46
CA ARG A 249 6.98 21.48 12.51
C ARG A 249 5.68 21.51 11.70
N PHE A 250 5.19 20.32 11.34
CA PHE A 250 3.95 20.11 10.57
C PHE A 250 2.99 19.23 11.38
N PRO A 251 2.35 19.79 12.42
CA PRO A 251 1.58 18.99 13.38
C PRO A 251 0.27 18.41 12.82
N LYS A 252 -0.18 18.90 11.66
CA LYS A 252 -1.36 18.37 10.96
C LYS A 252 -1.00 17.52 9.75
N LEU A 253 0.31 17.31 9.48
CA LEU A 253 0.75 16.43 8.41
C LEU A 253 0.22 15.01 8.64
N LYS A 254 -0.52 14.50 7.67
CA LYS A 254 -1.08 13.15 7.66
C LYS A 254 -0.14 12.23 6.87
N VAL A 255 0.28 11.15 7.49
CA VAL A 255 1.13 10.13 6.87
C VAL A 255 0.44 8.78 7.00
N ILE A 256 0.41 8.01 5.91
CA ILE A 256 0.03 6.59 5.91
C ILE A 256 1.32 5.80 5.71
N ALA A 257 1.60 4.87 6.58
CA ALA A 257 2.78 4.01 6.55
C ALA A 257 2.42 2.62 6.02
N ALA A 258 3.11 2.19 4.98
CA ALA A 258 2.93 0.85 4.41
C ALA A 258 3.42 -0.26 5.35
N HIS A 259 2.85 -1.48 5.16
CA HIS A 259 3.26 -2.71 5.85
C HIS A 259 3.19 -2.60 7.39
N GLY A 260 2.09 -2.00 7.90
CA GLY A 260 1.89 -1.78 9.32
C GLY A 260 2.93 -0.84 9.95
N GLY A 261 3.61 -0.01 9.13
CA GLY A 261 4.69 0.88 9.59
C GLY A 261 6.03 0.16 9.83
N GLY A 262 6.19 -1.03 9.25
CA GLY A 262 7.40 -1.82 9.38
C GLY A 262 7.64 -2.31 10.81
N TYR A 263 8.83 -2.06 11.34
CA TYR A 263 9.20 -2.45 12.71
C TYR A 263 8.86 -1.38 13.74
N LEU A 264 8.48 -0.17 13.31
CA LEU A 264 8.35 1.00 14.19
C LEU A 264 7.37 0.78 15.35
N PRO A 265 6.13 0.27 15.15
CA PRO A 265 5.21 0.05 16.25
C PRO A 265 5.71 -0.95 17.30
N SER A 266 6.48 -1.97 16.87
CA SER A 266 7.02 -3.00 17.77
C SER A 266 8.23 -2.52 18.59
N TYR A 267 8.85 -1.41 18.22
CA TYR A 267 10.03 -0.85 18.88
C TYR A 267 9.79 0.56 19.43
N ALA A 268 8.55 1.01 19.51
CA ALA A 268 8.20 2.35 19.95
C ALA A 268 8.77 2.70 21.32
N ASP A 269 8.59 1.83 22.32
CA ASP A 269 9.12 2.04 23.68
C ASP A 269 10.66 2.14 23.70
N ARG A 270 11.35 1.39 22.82
CA ARG A 270 12.80 1.50 22.69
C ARG A 270 13.24 2.85 22.14
N LEU A 271 12.45 3.44 21.23
CA LEU A 271 12.72 4.79 20.71
C LEU A 271 12.62 5.85 21.79
N ASP A 272 11.69 5.73 22.74
CA ASP A 272 11.53 6.67 23.88
C ASP A 272 12.78 6.72 24.76
N HIS A 273 13.53 5.63 24.81
CA HIS A 273 14.77 5.54 25.57
C HIS A 273 16.03 5.89 24.78
N ALA A 274 15.96 6.09 23.47
CA ALA A 274 17.14 6.24 22.62
C ALA A 274 18.03 7.42 23.02
N CYS A 275 17.46 8.63 23.14
CA CYS A 275 18.20 9.83 23.53
C CYS A 275 18.54 9.86 25.02
N LEU A 276 17.76 9.20 25.86
CA LEU A 276 18.10 9.03 27.29
C LEU A 276 19.32 8.12 27.47
N ALA A 277 19.38 7.03 26.72
CA ALA A 277 20.49 6.07 26.77
C ALA A 277 21.77 6.62 26.15
N SER A 278 21.68 7.44 25.12
CA SER A 278 22.81 8.04 24.43
C SER A 278 22.57 9.52 24.05
N PRO A 279 22.63 10.43 25.02
CA PRO A 279 22.36 11.87 24.76
C PRO A 279 23.28 12.47 23.68
N LYS A 280 24.53 11.98 23.59
CA LYS A 280 25.49 12.45 22.58
C LYS A 280 25.13 12.09 21.15
N SER A 281 24.25 11.11 20.95
CA SER A 281 23.75 10.66 19.63
C SER A 281 22.54 11.46 19.17
N CYS A 282 22.03 12.37 19.99
CA CYS A 282 20.87 13.20 19.70
C CYS A 282 21.27 14.67 19.55
N ASN A 283 20.64 15.36 18.61
CA ASN A 283 20.86 16.78 18.40
C ASN A 283 20.22 17.59 19.55
N PRO A 284 20.99 18.32 20.38
CA PRO A 284 20.45 19.06 21.51
C PRO A 284 19.55 20.23 21.09
N ASN A 285 19.58 20.64 19.84
CA ASN A 285 18.72 21.71 19.31
C ASN A 285 17.35 21.23 18.83
N ILE A 286 17.13 19.90 18.78
CA ILE A 286 15.85 19.31 18.42
C ILE A 286 15.18 18.79 19.70
N LEU A 287 14.29 19.60 20.22
CA LEU A 287 13.50 19.24 21.42
C LEU A 287 12.12 18.77 20.96
N LEU A 288 11.90 17.45 20.98
CA LEU A 288 10.61 16.87 20.64
C LEU A 288 9.54 17.28 21.64
N LYS A 289 8.35 17.64 21.17
CA LYS A 289 7.21 18.04 22.02
C LYS A 289 6.51 16.87 22.67
N LYS A 290 6.76 15.65 22.21
CA LYS A 290 6.16 14.39 22.69
C LYS A 290 7.24 13.33 22.79
N THR A 291 6.94 12.21 23.47
CA THR A 291 7.78 11.02 23.37
C THR A 291 7.69 10.44 21.95
N PRO A 292 8.76 9.82 21.43
CA PRO A 292 8.73 9.19 20.10
C PRO A 292 7.53 8.27 19.87
N SER A 293 7.15 7.46 20.86
CA SER A 293 5.98 6.58 20.78
C SER A 293 4.65 7.34 20.63
N ASP A 294 4.51 8.54 21.18
CA ASP A 294 3.29 9.33 21.07
C ASP A 294 3.04 9.86 19.64
N TYR A 295 4.09 10.01 18.83
CA TYR A 295 3.91 10.39 17.42
C TYR A 295 3.26 9.29 16.60
N LEU A 296 3.30 8.02 17.03
CA LEU A 296 2.59 6.93 16.33
C LEU A 296 1.08 7.17 16.27
N LYS A 297 0.51 7.87 17.25
CA LYS A 297 -0.92 8.25 17.28
C LYS A 297 -1.28 9.34 16.26
N GLN A 298 -0.29 9.87 15.54
CA GLN A 298 -0.43 10.87 14.47
C GLN A 298 -0.25 10.26 13.08
N ILE A 299 0.28 9.04 13.00
CA ILE A 299 0.55 8.29 11.78
C ILE A 299 -0.57 7.28 11.58
N TYR A 300 -0.98 7.05 10.32
CA TYR A 300 -1.86 5.97 9.94
C TYR A 300 -1.04 4.78 9.44
N PHE A 301 -1.54 3.58 9.65
CA PHE A 301 -0.85 2.34 9.33
C PHE A 301 -1.78 1.42 8.56
N ASP A 302 -1.31 0.82 7.48
CA ASP A 302 -2.11 -0.17 6.79
C ASP A 302 -2.14 -1.52 7.52
N SER A 303 -3.02 -2.41 7.06
CA SER A 303 -3.20 -3.73 7.64
C SER A 303 -2.44 -4.85 6.93
N VAL A 304 -1.37 -4.54 6.15
CA VAL A 304 -0.57 -5.54 5.42
C VAL A 304 0.41 -6.23 6.39
N ILE A 305 -0.12 -6.98 7.35
CA ILE A 305 0.62 -7.65 8.45
C ILE A 305 0.18 -9.09 8.75
N PHE A 306 -0.72 -9.64 7.95
CA PHE A 306 -1.07 -11.05 7.70
C PHE A 306 -1.68 -11.88 8.83
N THR A 307 -1.56 -11.53 10.12
CA THR A 307 -2.08 -12.37 11.22
C THR A 307 -2.98 -11.63 12.19
N PRO A 308 -3.94 -12.34 12.85
CA PRO A 308 -4.79 -11.73 13.89
C PRO A 308 -3.99 -11.17 15.07
N GLU A 309 -2.86 -11.76 15.40
CA GLU A 309 -1.99 -11.27 16.48
C GLU A 309 -1.25 -10.00 16.07
N ALA A 310 -0.77 -9.92 14.83
CA ALA A 310 -0.11 -8.72 14.34
C ALA A 310 -1.06 -7.52 14.32
N ILE A 311 -2.31 -7.68 13.83
CA ILE A 311 -3.29 -6.59 13.86
C ILE A 311 -3.68 -6.21 15.30
N ARG A 312 -3.81 -7.17 16.21
CA ARG A 312 -4.04 -6.90 17.64
C ARG A 312 -2.90 -6.06 18.22
N HIS A 313 -1.65 -6.44 17.94
CA HIS A 313 -0.47 -5.71 18.40
C HIS A 313 -0.43 -4.29 17.84
N LEU A 314 -0.61 -4.14 16.53
CA LEU A 314 -0.63 -2.82 15.90
C LEU A 314 -1.68 -1.91 16.54
N VAL A 315 -2.93 -2.38 16.66
CA VAL A 315 -4.01 -1.60 17.29
C VAL A 315 -3.69 -1.23 18.74
N ALA A 316 -3.04 -2.12 19.50
CA ALA A 316 -2.63 -1.83 20.87
C ALA A 316 -1.58 -0.72 20.94
N GLN A 317 -0.66 -0.64 19.99
CA GLN A 317 0.40 0.36 19.94
C GLN A 317 -0.08 1.74 19.46
N VAL A 318 -0.88 1.77 18.39
CA VAL A 318 -1.20 3.02 17.69
C VAL A 318 -2.63 3.51 17.92
N GLY A 319 -3.52 2.63 18.36
CA GLY A 319 -4.96 2.88 18.45
C GLY A 319 -5.69 2.50 17.15
N VAL A 320 -6.93 2.01 17.29
CA VAL A 320 -7.73 1.54 16.15
C VAL A 320 -8.00 2.64 15.11
N GLY A 321 -8.15 3.88 15.56
CA GLY A 321 -8.41 5.05 14.69
C GLY A 321 -7.24 5.42 13.77
N GLN A 322 -6.08 4.78 13.94
CA GLN A 322 -4.88 4.97 13.13
C GLN A 322 -4.65 3.80 12.16
N VAL A 323 -5.50 2.77 12.16
CA VAL A 323 -5.33 1.61 11.29
C VAL A 323 -6.33 1.67 10.14
N VAL A 324 -5.84 1.41 8.93
CA VAL A 324 -6.61 1.41 7.68
C VAL A 324 -6.39 0.10 6.93
N LEU A 325 -7.37 -0.31 6.14
CA LEU A 325 -7.25 -1.51 5.31
C LEU A 325 -6.21 -1.31 4.21
N GLY A 326 -5.35 -2.31 4.01
CA GLY A 326 -4.42 -2.43 2.89
C GLY A 326 -4.32 -3.86 2.42
N SER A 327 -4.22 -4.08 1.11
CA SER A 327 -4.04 -5.41 0.50
C SER A 327 -2.65 -5.63 -0.10
N ASP A 328 -1.97 -4.56 -0.50
CA ASP A 328 -0.78 -4.58 -1.34
C ASP A 328 -1.04 -5.19 -2.74
N TYR A 329 -2.32 -5.14 -3.19
CA TYR A 329 -2.70 -5.67 -4.51
C TYR A 329 -1.99 -4.90 -5.65
N PRO A 330 -1.50 -5.56 -6.71
CA PRO A 330 -1.67 -6.96 -7.07
C PRO A 330 -0.52 -7.90 -6.64
N TYR A 331 0.30 -7.49 -5.69
CA TYR A 331 1.33 -8.39 -5.17
C TYR A 331 0.69 -9.56 -4.42
N PRO A 332 1.17 -10.81 -4.61
CA PRO A 332 0.47 -12.00 -4.11
C PRO A 332 0.81 -12.33 -2.65
N TRP A 333 0.97 -11.32 -1.81
CA TRP A 333 1.26 -11.51 -0.38
C TRP A 333 0.08 -12.00 0.41
N GLN A 334 -1.12 -11.50 0.09
CA GLN A 334 -2.34 -11.80 0.80
C GLN A 334 -3.53 -11.87 -0.16
N LEU A 335 -4.00 -13.10 -0.42
CA LEU A 335 -5.14 -13.32 -1.33
C LEU A 335 -6.48 -12.92 -0.71
N GLN A 336 -6.57 -12.93 0.64
CA GLN A 336 -7.77 -12.58 1.40
C GLN A 336 -7.41 -11.52 2.44
N PRO A 337 -7.37 -10.23 2.05
CA PRO A 337 -6.85 -9.16 2.90
C PRO A 337 -7.70 -8.83 4.13
N LEU A 338 -8.92 -9.37 4.21
CA LEU A 338 -9.83 -9.14 5.33
C LEU A 338 -9.74 -10.22 6.42
N ASP A 339 -9.22 -11.41 6.11
CA ASP A 339 -9.33 -12.58 6.98
C ASP A 339 -8.70 -12.38 8.35
N HIS A 340 -7.50 -11.82 8.43
CA HIS A 340 -6.80 -11.60 9.69
C HIS A 340 -7.50 -10.55 10.58
N ILE A 341 -8.20 -9.59 9.96
CA ILE A 341 -9.01 -8.60 10.68
C ILE A 341 -10.24 -9.29 11.29
N PHE A 342 -10.94 -10.11 10.49
CA PHE A 342 -12.12 -10.86 10.99
C PHE A 342 -11.75 -11.89 12.04
N ALA A 343 -10.63 -12.58 11.87
CA ALA A 343 -10.15 -13.61 12.78
C ALA A 343 -9.62 -13.06 14.13
N SER A 344 -9.39 -11.75 14.23
CA SER A 344 -8.92 -11.14 15.49
C SER A 344 -10.05 -11.03 16.50
N ALA A 345 -10.02 -11.89 17.51
CA ALA A 345 -11.02 -11.93 18.58
C ALA A 345 -10.97 -10.69 19.52
N SER A 346 -9.86 -9.96 19.51
CA SER A 346 -9.68 -8.73 20.31
C SER A 346 -10.32 -7.50 19.68
N LEU A 347 -10.71 -7.56 18.39
CA LEU A 347 -11.35 -6.46 17.71
C LEU A 347 -12.88 -6.58 17.82
N SER A 348 -13.50 -5.54 18.38
CA SER A 348 -14.96 -5.40 18.34
C SER A 348 -15.47 -5.18 16.90
N ASP A 349 -16.76 -5.32 16.68
CA ASP A 349 -17.40 -5.01 15.39
C ASP A 349 -17.16 -3.56 14.95
N ASP A 350 -17.16 -2.61 15.90
CA ASP A 350 -16.82 -1.21 15.61
C ASP A 350 -15.35 -1.04 15.21
N HIS A 351 -14.41 -1.73 15.87
CA HIS A 351 -13.01 -1.72 15.50
C HIS A 351 -12.78 -2.27 14.09
N LYS A 352 -13.43 -3.39 13.76
CA LYS A 352 -13.38 -3.98 12.41
C LYS A 352 -13.92 -3.01 11.36
N THR A 353 -15.07 -2.35 11.66
CA THR A 353 -15.67 -1.35 10.79
C THR A 353 -14.74 -0.15 10.56
N ASP A 354 -14.04 0.31 11.61
CA ASP A 354 -13.06 1.39 11.49
C ASP A 354 -11.93 1.00 10.54
N ILE A 355 -11.30 -0.14 10.77
CA ILE A 355 -10.16 -0.61 9.97
C ILE A 355 -10.58 -0.86 8.51
N LEU A 356 -11.73 -1.50 8.28
CA LEU A 356 -12.17 -1.89 6.95
C LEU A 356 -12.50 -0.69 6.04
N GLY A 357 -12.88 0.47 6.60
CA GLY A 357 -13.18 1.59 5.72
C GLY A 357 -13.52 2.91 6.39
N ARG A 358 -14.10 2.94 7.60
CA ARG A 358 -14.56 4.19 8.24
C ARG A 358 -13.39 5.15 8.54
N THR A 359 -12.22 4.63 8.95
CA THR A 359 -11.01 5.43 9.15
C THR A 359 -10.51 6.01 7.83
N ALA A 360 -10.42 5.19 6.77
CA ALA A 360 -10.01 5.64 5.44
C ALA A 360 -11.00 6.68 4.87
N ALA A 361 -12.31 6.48 5.06
CA ALA A 361 -13.32 7.42 4.61
C ALA A 361 -13.14 8.82 5.25
N ARG A 362 -12.87 8.87 6.56
CA ARG A 362 -12.57 10.14 7.25
C ARG A 362 -11.27 10.75 6.75
N LEU A 363 -10.20 9.95 6.68
CA LEU A 363 -8.87 10.40 6.30
C LEU A 363 -8.83 11.03 4.90
N LEU A 364 -9.58 10.45 3.97
CA LEU A 364 -9.58 10.82 2.55
C LEU A 364 -10.76 11.71 2.16
N ASN A 365 -11.54 12.17 3.15
CA ASN A 365 -12.70 13.03 2.93
C ASN A 365 -13.69 12.45 1.88
N PHE A 366 -14.00 11.14 1.99
CA PHE A 366 -15.08 10.56 1.21
C PHE A 366 -16.42 10.96 1.85
N THR A 367 -17.35 11.45 1.04
CA THR A 367 -18.75 11.64 1.47
C THR A 367 -19.35 10.27 1.79
N ALA A 368 -19.99 10.18 2.96
CA ALA A 368 -20.62 8.95 3.44
C ALA A 368 -21.76 8.49 2.52
#